data_86c4f487927c79c7e0b39f3500c84922
#
_entry.id   86c4f487927c79c7e0b39f3500c84922
#
_cell.length_a   1.000
_cell.length_b   1.000
_cell.length_c   1.000
_cell.angle_alpha   90.00
_cell.angle_beta   90.00
_cell.angle_gamma   90.00
#
_symmetry.space_group_name_H-M   'P 1'
#
loop_
_entity.id
_entity.type
_entity.pdbx_description
1 polymer ?
#
loop_
_entity_poly.entity_id
_entity_poly.type
_entity_poly.pdbx_seq_one_letter_code
_entity_poly.pdbx_strand_id
1 'polypeptide(L)'
;MSQLIDASIWSLMKSDIDIDQYEYAEGDVSGVIVPQKDVERQFAKLFGTDVKPVHCTVDGGTYTFTYDEAKQAYIVPLTGVMPTFIPRVISQQKKGDSIILTVGCISGDGWEQDAKGNYVEPAPSKYLKVTLRVSGDGYFISAIQNTDAPETAATTAPKTTEADTTLPAETQGEVQTEAPAESETQTAAEG
;
A
#
# COMPACT_ATOMS: atom_id res chain seq x y z
N MET A 1 1.78 -5.33 -21.97
CA MET A 1 2.13 -3.92 -21.77
C MET A 1 1.07 -3.21 -20.90
N SER A 2 -0.23 -3.34 -21.16
CA SER A 2 -1.30 -2.71 -20.36
C SER A 2 -1.19 -2.96 -18.85
N GLN A 3 -0.88 -4.19 -18.43
CA GLN A 3 -0.67 -4.54 -17.00
C GLN A 3 0.50 -3.79 -16.34
N LEU A 4 1.55 -3.47 -17.08
CA LEU A 4 2.68 -2.70 -16.54
C LEU A 4 2.30 -1.22 -16.39
N ILE A 5 1.51 -0.68 -17.33
CA ILE A 5 0.96 0.67 -17.22
C ILE A 5 -0.02 0.74 -16.06
N ASP A 6 -0.91 -0.25 -15.93
CA ASP A 6 -1.82 -0.40 -14.80
C ASP A 6 -1.08 -0.32 -13.46
N ALA A 7 -0.06 -1.17 -13.30
CA ALA A 7 0.77 -1.18 -12.09
C ALA A 7 1.48 0.15 -11.84
N SER A 8 1.91 0.85 -12.91
CA SER A 8 2.57 2.15 -12.80
C SER A 8 1.61 3.23 -12.32
N ILE A 9 0.39 3.27 -12.86
CA ILE A 9 -0.64 4.23 -12.45
C ILE A 9 -1.04 3.97 -10.99
N TRP A 10 -1.32 2.72 -10.62
CA TRP A 10 -1.63 2.37 -9.23
C TRP A 10 -0.50 2.71 -8.27
N SER A 11 0.74 2.43 -8.64
CA SER A 11 1.90 2.76 -7.82
C SER A 11 2.07 4.27 -7.68
N LEU A 12 1.78 5.02 -8.74
CA LEU A 12 1.80 6.47 -8.74
C LEU A 12 0.73 7.03 -7.79
N MET A 13 -0.50 6.55 -7.89
CA MET A 13 -1.64 6.99 -7.06
C MET A 13 -1.52 6.59 -5.59
N LYS A 14 -0.75 5.56 -5.27
CA LYS A 14 -0.46 5.12 -3.88
C LYS A 14 0.80 5.72 -3.29
N SER A 15 1.67 6.32 -4.08
CA SER A 15 2.80 7.08 -3.56
C SER A 15 2.26 8.35 -2.89
N ASP A 16 3.05 8.96 -1.98
CA ASP A 16 2.71 10.21 -1.29
C ASP A 16 2.62 11.42 -2.25
N ILE A 17 1.94 11.21 -3.37
CA ILE A 17 1.67 12.25 -4.35
C ILE A 17 0.46 13.03 -3.86
N ASP A 18 0.62 14.32 -3.81
CA ASP A 18 -0.47 15.26 -3.64
C ASP A 18 -1.37 15.16 -4.89
N ILE A 19 -2.52 14.49 -4.76
CA ILE A 19 -3.48 14.32 -5.85
C ILE A 19 -4.01 15.68 -6.32
N ASP A 20 -4.05 16.67 -5.44
CA ASP A 20 -4.53 18.02 -5.75
C ASP A 20 -3.60 18.77 -6.74
N GLN A 21 -2.41 18.25 -7.02
CA GLN A 21 -1.56 18.77 -8.10
C GLN A 21 -2.09 18.45 -9.51
N TYR A 22 -2.98 17.47 -9.63
CA TYR A 22 -3.55 17.07 -10.91
C TYR A 22 -4.90 17.76 -11.14
N GLU A 23 -5.17 18.13 -12.40
CA GLU A 23 -6.47 18.64 -12.79
C GLU A 23 -7.53 17.55 -12.65
N TYR A 24 -8.70 17.93 -12.15
CA TYR A 24 -9.86 17.04 -12.14
C TYR A 24 -10.43 16.91 -13.55
N ALA A 25 -10.79 15.70 -13.92
CA ALA A 25 -11.45 15.41 -15.18
C ALA A 25 -12.90 15.90 -15.12
N GLU A 26 -13.34 16.61 -16.15
CA GLU A 26 -14.76 16.96 -16.33
C GLU A 26 -15.53 15.71 -16.79
N GLY A 27 -16.70 15.46 -16.20
CA GLY A 27 -17.58 14.35 -16.59
C GLY A 27 -18.31 13.70 -15.44
N ASP A 28 -19.03 12.62 -15.75
CA ASP A 28 -19.87 11.88 -14.80
C ASP A 28 -19.07 11.06 -13.77
N VAL A 29 -17.80 10.83 -14.03
CA VAL A 29 -16.89 10.08 -13.14
C VAL A 29 -15.84 11.02 -12.58
N SER A 30 -15.83 11.17 -11.25
CA SER A 30 -14.76 11.90 -10.58
C SER A 30 -13.42 11.22 -10.86
N GLY A 31 -12.53 11.93 -11.51
CA GLY A 31 -11.20 11.44 -11.86
C GLY A 31 -10.19 12.57 -11.91
N VAL A 32 -8.93 12.21 -12.05
CA VAL A 32 -7.82 13.15 -12.24
C VAL A 32 -7.13 12.91 -13.57
N ILE A 33 -6.58 13.97 -14.15
CA ILE A 33 -5.81 13.93 -15.39
C ILE A 33 -4.35 13.77 -15.03
N VAL A 34 -3.82 12.58 -15.25
CA VAL A 34 -2.43 12.23 -14.95
C VAL A 34 -1.59 12.33 -16.21
N PRO A 35 -0.61 13.24 -16.30
CA PRO A 35 0.24 13.38 -17.47
C PRO A 35 1.00 12.07 -17.77
N GLN A 36 1.10 11.72 -19.05
CA GLN A 36 1.86 10.55 -19.53
C GLN A 36 3.28 10.51 -18.95
N LYS A 37 3.97 11.65 -18.93
CA LYS A 37 5.35 11.74 -18.38
C LYS A 37 5.49 11.27 -16.94
N ASP A 38 4.43 11.42 -16.12
CA ASP A 38 4.46 11.01 -14.72
C ASP A 38 4.28 9.49 -14.62
N VAL A 39 3.44 8.91 -15.47
CA VAL A 39 3.30 7.46 -15.61
C VAL A 39 4.59 6.85 -16.14
N GLU A 40 5.25 7.44 -17.15
CA GLU A 40 6.54 6.99 -17.68
C GLU A 40 7.63 7.02 -16.62
N ARG A 41 7.68 8.07 -15.81
CA ARG A 41 8.64 8.18 -14.71
C ARG A 41 8.43 7.07 -13.69
N GLN A 42 7.19 6.79 -13.33
CA GLN A 42 6.86 5.71 -12.39
C GLN A 42 7.12 4.33 -13.00
N PHE A 43 6.81 4.16 -14.29
CA PHE A 43 7.13 2.95 -15.04
C PHE A 43 8.63 2.65 -15.02
N ALA A 44 9.47 3.65 -15.33
CA ALA A 44 10.92 3.52 -15.31
C ALA A 44 11.46 3.16 -13.91
N LYS A 45 10.86 3.73 -12.86
CA LYS A 45 11.19 3.42 -11.46
C LYS A 45 10.86 1.97 -11.10
N LEU A 46 9.73 1.45 -11.58
CA LEU A 46 9.27 0.09 -11.26
C LEU A 46 9.96 -0.98 -12.13
N PHE A 47 10.14 -0.72 -13.43
CA PHE A 47 10.51 -1.71 -14.42
C PHE A 47 11.83 -1.43 -15.15
N GLY A 48 12.53 -0.37 -14.76
CA GLY A 48 13.78 0.05 -15.38
C GLY A 48 13.56 0.88 -16.64
N THR A 49 14.66 1.32 -17.25
CA THR A 49 14.65 2.23 -18.43
C THR A 49 14.83 1.51 -19.77
N ASP A 50 15.14 0.20 -19.73
CA ASP A 50 15.39 -0.59 -20.93
C ASP A 50 14.11 -0.87 -21.73
N VAL A 51 12.96 -0.82 -21.06
CA VAL A 51 11.64 -1.01 -21.68
C VAL A 51 10.90 0.31 -21.64
N LYS A 52 10.38 0.73 -22.80
CA LYS A 52 9.52 1.91 -22.87
C LYS A 52 8.05 1.50 -22.85
N PRO A 53 7.20 2.23 -22.11
CA PRO A 53 5.77 1.96 -22.14
C PRO A 53 5.17 2.26 -23.53
N VAL A 54 4.20 1.46 -23.92
CA VAL A 54 3.31 1.74 -25.05
C VAL A 54 1.98 2.14 -24.46
N HIS A 55 1.63 3.41 -24.57
CA HIS A 55 0.44 3.96 -23.94
C HIS A 55 -0.83 3.46 -24.63
N CYS A 56 -1.80 3.09 -23.83
CA CYS A 56 -3.11 2.62 -24.26
C CYS A 56 -4.10 2.76 -23.09
N THR A 57 -5.37 2.82 -23.39
CA THR A 57 -6.42 2.66 -22.38
C THR A 57 -6.29 1.30 -21.71
N VAL A 58 -6.37 1.30 -20.39
CA VAL A 58 -6.26 0.10 -19.54
C VAL A 58 -7.63 -0.22 -18.96
N ASP A 59 -8.15 -1.39 -19.27
CA ASP A 59 -9.36 -1.92 -18.68
C ASP A 59 -9.00 -2.86 -17.54
N GLY A 60 -9.32 -2.47 -16.32
CA GLY A 60 -9.14 -3.25 -15.08
C GLY A 60 -10.40 -4.00 -14.64
N GLY A 61 -11.44 -4.02 -15.46
CA GLY A 61 -12.73 -4.68 -15.20
C GLY A 61 -13.68 -3.81 -14.36
N THR A 62 -13.29 -3.40 -13.17
CA THR A 62 -14.09 -2.53 -12.28
C THR A 62 -13.74 -1.04 -12.41
N TYR A 63 -12.68 -0.74 -13.13
CA TYR A 63 -12.20 0.62 -13.41
C TYR A 63 -11.56 0.65 -14.80
N THR A 64 -11.46 1.83 -15.38
CA THR A 64 -10.76 2.06 -16.65
C THR A 64 -9.87 3.27 -16.52
N PHE A 65 -8.58 3.12 -16.86
CA PHE A 65 -7.70 4.26 -17.08
C PHE A 65 -7.72 4.62 -18.55
N THR A 66 -8.46 5.67 -18.87
CA THR A 66 -8.62 6.10 -20.25
C THR A 66 -7.41 6.91 -20.70
N TYR A 67 -6.73 6.47 -21.75
CA TYR A 67 -5.64 7.23 -22.34
C TYR A 67 -6.17 8.21 -23.40
N ASP A 68 -5.91 9.50 -23.19
CA ASP A 68 -6.20 10.57 -24.12
C ASP A 68 -4.91 10.92 -24.89
N GLU A 69 -4.83 10.47 -26.14
CA GLU A 69 -3.65 10.68 -26.99
C GLU A 69 -3.45 12.17 -27.32
N ALA A 70 -4.51 12.94 -27.45
CA ALA A 70 -4.41 14.38 -27.79
C ALA A 70 -3.84 15.18 -26.61
N LYS A 71 -4.17 14.79 -25.38
CA LYS A 71 -3.66 15.39 -24.15
C LYS A 71 -2.37 14.75 -23.66
N GLN A 72 -1.98 13.60 -24.21
CA GLN A 72 -0.90 12.76 -23.70
C GLN A 72 -1.04 12.54 -22.17
N ALA A 73 -2.21 12.09 -21.76
CA ALA A 73 -2.57 11.94 -20.36
C ALA A 73 -3.54 10.78 -20.14
N TYR A 74 -3.62 10.32 -18.90
CA TYR A 74 -4.59 9.34 -18.45
C TYR A 74 -5.67 10.02 -17.62
N ILE A 75 -6.92 9.66 -17.87
CA ILE A 75 -8.03 9.94 -16.96
C ILE A 75 -8.10 8.77 -15.98
N VAL A 76 -7.79 9.04 -14.72
CA VAL A 76 -7.73 8.06 -13.63
C VAL A 76 -8.89 8.30 -12.69
N PRO A 77 -9.87 7.38 -12.61
CA PRO A 77 -11.00 7.55 -11.73
C PRO A 77 -10.57 7.49 -10.26
N LEU A 78 -11.10 8.37 -9.44
CA LEU A 78 -10.90 8.37 -7.98
C LEU A 78 -11.88 7.39 -7.33
N THR A 79 -11.61 6.11 -7.50
CA THR A 79 -12.43 5.04 -6.92
C THR A 79 -11.64 4.29 -5.84
N GLY A 80 -12.31 3.92 -4.76
CA GLY A 80 -11.74 3.02 -3.77
C GLY A 80 -11.72 1.60 -4.35
N VAL A 81 -10.54 1.11 -4.73
CA VAL A 81 -10.36 -0.28 -5.13
C VAL A 81 -9.71 -1.04 -3.98
N MET A 82 -10.41 -2.07 -3.51
CA MET A 82 -9.84 -3.00 -2.54
C MET A 82 -8.83 -3.90 -3.24
N PRO A 83 -7.61 -4.04 -2.72
CA PRO A 83 -6.64 -4.96 -3.30
C PRO A 83 -7.16 -6.39 -3.17
N THR A 84 -7.14 -7.14 -4.28
CA THR A 84 -7.53 -8.56 -4.28
C THR A 84 -6.61 -9.41 -3.41
N PHE A 85 -5.34 -9.00 -3.31
CA PHE A 85 -4.32 -9.70 -2.54
C PHE A 85 -3.45 -8.72 -1.76
N ILE A 86 -3.06 -9.17 -0.57
CA ILE A 86 -2.06 -8.51 0.26
C ILE A 86 -0.75 -9.29 0.08
N PRO A 87 0.32 -8.67 -0.49
CA PRO A 87 1.58 -9.36 -0.69
C PRO A 87 2.38 -9.47 0.62
N ARG A 88 2.99 -10.64 0.84
CA ARG A 88 3.93 -10.90 1.93
C ARG A 88 5.21 -11.50 1.38
N VAL A 89 6.35 -10.90 1.69
CA VAL A 89 7.64 -11.52 1.36
C VAL A 89 7.89 -12.69 2.31
N ILE A 90 7.92 -13.89 1.77
CA ILE A 90 8.14 -15.14 2.52
C ILE A 90 9.63 -15.44 2.61
N SER A 91 10.35 -15.26 1.51
CA SER A 91 11.80 -15.47 1.49
C SER A 91 12.47 -14.53 0.50
N GLN A 92 13.77 -14.32 0.71
CA GLN A 92 14.60 -13.51 -0.15
C GLN A 92 15.95 -14.21 -0.37
N GLN A 93 16.42 -14.21 -1.60
CA GLN A 93 17.71 -14.76 -1.99
C GLN A 93 18.46 -13.78 -2.89
N LYS A 94 19.70 -13.44 -2.51
CA LYS A 94 20.59 -12.66 -3.40
C LYS A 94 21.32 -13.60 -4.34
N LYS A 95 21.30 -13.30 -5.64
CA LYS A 95 21.99 -14.06 -6.69
C LYS A 95 22.68 -13.09 -7.66
N GLY A 96 23.98 -12.85 -7.43
CA GLY A 96 24.73 -11.82 -8.16
C GLY A 96 24.11 -10.44 -7.95
N ASP A 97 23.80 -9.76 -9.05
CA ASP A 97 23.17 -8.42 -9.05
C ASP A 97 21.64 -8.47 -8.96
N SER A 98 21.07 -9.63 -8.67
CA SER A 98 19.65 -9.82 -8.56
C SER A 98 19.24 -10.22 -7.14
N ILE A 99 18.05 -9.79 -6.74
CA ILE A 99 17.36 -10.29 -5.54
C ILE A 99 16.13 -11.05 -6.02
N ILE A 100 16.02 -12.30 -5.59
CA ILE A 100 14.84 -13.12 -5.86
C ILE A 100 13.99 -13.16 -4.60
N LEU A 101 12.75 -12.71 -4.70
CA LEU A 101 11.78 -12.75 -3.63
C LEU A 101 10.76 -13.85 -3.91
N THR A 102 10.42 -14.64 -2.89
CA THR A 102 9.19 -15.42 -2.88
C THR A 102 8.13 -14.61 -2.17
N VAL A 103 7.04 -14.30 -2.85
CA VAL A 103 5.95 -13.48 -2.33
C VAL A 103 4.69 -14.32 -2.24
N GLY A 104 4.15 -14.46 -1.03
CA GLY A 104 2.83 -15.02 -0.81
C GLY A 104 1.75 -13.96 -1.03
N CYS A 105 0.70 -14.29 -1.75
CA CYS A 105 -0.45 -13.44 -1.98
C CYS A 105 -1.59 -13.90 -1.08
N ILE A 106 -1.90 -13.11 -0.07
CA ILE A 106 -2.97 -13.37 0.90
C ILE A 106 -4.25 -12.78 0.32
N SER A 107 -5.32 -13.56 0.25
CA SER A 107 -6.62 -13.06 -0.18
C SER A 107 -7.14 -11.99 0.79
N GLY A 108 -7.84 -10.99 0.28
CA GLY A 108 -8.57 -10.03 1.11
C GLY A 108 -9.70 -10.70 1.92
N ASP A 109 -10.17 -11.85 1.45
CA ASP A 109 -11.17 -12.68 2.12
C ASP A 109 -10.50 -13.71 3.04
N GLY A 110 -11.26 -14.27 3.98
CA GLY A 110 -10.78 -15.37 4.84
C GLY A 110 -10.03 -14.93 6.09
N TRP A 111 -10.06 -13.65 6.44
CA TRP A 111 -9.57 -13.18 7.73
C TRP A 111 -10.54 -13.59 8.84
N GLU A 112 -10.06 -14.40 9.77
CA GLU A 112 -10.81 -14.87 10.93
C GLU A 112 -10.36 -14.12 12.19
N GLN A 113 -11.20 -14.15 13.22
CA GLN A 113 -10.82 -13.67 14.54
C GLN A 113 -10.54 -14.86 15.46
N ASP A 114 -9.46 -14.78 16.23
CA ASP A 114 -9.18 -15.74 17.30
C ASP A 114 -10.16 -15.56 18.49
N ALA A 115 -10.08 -16.42 19.48
CA ALA A 115 -10.92 -16.37 20.68
C ALA A 115 -10.74 -15.07 21.52
N LYS A 116 -9.70 -14.27 21.22
CA LYS A 116 -9.41 -12.99 21.87
C LYS A 116 -9.85 -11.79 21.00
N GLY A 117 -10.42 -12.05 19.83
CA GLY A 117 -10.86 -11.01 18.89
C GLY A 117 -9.75 -10.43 18.00
N ASN A 118 -8.55 -11.00 17.99
CA ASN A 118 -7.48 -10.57 17.10
C ASN A 118 -7.68 -11.18 15.71
N TYR A 119 -7.40 -10.40 14.65
CA TYR A 119 -7.40 -10.92 13.30
C TYR A 119 -6.23 -11.88 13.07
N VAL A 120 -6.56 -13.06 12.54
CA VAL A 120 -5.59 -14.09 12.14
C VAL A 120 -5.37 -13.97 10.64
N GLU A 121 -4.10 -13.76 10.24
CA GLU A 121 -3.74 -13.69 8.83
C GLU A 121 -3.88 -15.07 8.19
N PRO A 122 -4.67 -15.21 7.10
CA PRO A 122 -4.81 -16.49 6.42
C PRO A 122 -3.53 -16.85 5.65
N ALA A 123 -3.38 -18.14 5.36
CA ALA A 123 -2.28 -18.59 4.51
C ALA A 123 -2.39 -18.00 3.11
N PRO A 124 -1.25 -17.73 2.44
CA PRO A 124 -1.27 -17.28 1.05
C PRO A 124 -1.98 -18.27 0.12
N SER A 125 -2.87 -17.76 -0.72
CA SER A 125 -3.61 -18.57 -1.70
C SER A 125 -2.82 -18.83 -2.98
N LYS A 126 -1.80 -18.02 -3.26
CA LYS A 126 -0.85 -18.22 -4.36
C LYS A 126 0.51 -17.63 -4.02
N TYR A 127 1.52 -18.05 -4.78
CA TYR A 127 2.90 -17.59 -4.60
C TYR A 127 3.48 -17.05 -5.91
N LEU A 128 4.29 -16.00 -5.77
CA LEU A 128 4.99 -15.36 -6.89
C LEU A 128 6.49 -15.35 -6.60
N LYS A 129 7.27 -15.59 -7.64
CA LYS A 129 8.70 -15.32 -7.67
C LYS A 129 8.92 -13.98 -8.34
N VAL A 130 9.39 -12.99 -7.59
CA VAL A 130 9.71 -11.65 -8.08
C VAL A 130 11.22 -11.52 -8.16
N THR A 131 11.73 -11.18 -9.32
CA THR A 131 13.17 -10.92 -9.53
C THR A 131 13.37 -9.41 -9.63
N LEU A 132 14.18 -8.90 -8.74
CA LEU A 132 14.64 -7.51 -8.73
C LEU A 132 16.06 -7.43 -9.26
N ARG A 133 16.37 -6.37 -10.01
CA ARG A 133 17.73 -6.03 -10.43
C ARG A 133 18.14 -4.68 -9.88
N VAL A 134 19.44 -4.52 -9.64
CA VAL A 134 20.02 -3.24 -9.21
C VAL A 134 19.92 -2.22 -10.34
N SER A 135 19.55 -0.99 -10.00
CA SER A 135 19.55 0.17 -10.89
C SER A 135 19.94 1.41 -10.08
N GLY A 136 21.16 1.89 -10.27
CA GLY A 136 21.68 2.98 -9.45
C GLY A 136 21.62 2.64 -7.96
N ASP A 137 20.96 3.49 -7.17
CA ASP A 137 20.81 3.29 -5.72
C ASP A 137 19.59 2.44 -5.32
N GLY A 138 18.86 1.89 -6.30
CA GLY A 138 17.63 1.15 -6.06
C GLY A 138 17.52 -0.16 -6.81
N TYR A 139 16.31 -0.65 -6.91
CA TYR A 139 15.97 -1.89 -7.60
C TYR A 139 14.76 -1.67 -8.50
N PHE A 140 14.71 -2.40 -9.59
CA PHE A 140 13.53 -2.51 -10.44
C PHE A 140 13.08 -3.96 -10.59
N ILE A 141 11.82 -4.16 -10.92
CA ILE A 141 11.23 -5.48 -11.14
C ILE A 141 11.58 -5.94 -12.54
N SER A 142 12.41 -6.96 -12.66
CA SER A 142 12.80 -7.52 -13.96
C SER A 142 11.94 -8.71 -14.38
N ALA A 143 11.34 -9.42 -13.44
CA ALA A 143 10.43 -10.53 -13.73
C ALA A 143 9.47 -10.80 -12.58
N ILE A 144 8.25 -11.22 -12.92
CA ILE A 144 7.26 -11.79 -11.99
C ILE A 144 6.79 -13.10 -12.60
N GLN A 145 6.84 -14.19 -11.84
CA GLN A 145 6.45 -15.54 -12.27
C GLN A 145 5.62 -16.21 -11.18
N ASN A 146 4.65 -17.02 -11.55
CA ASN A 146 4.00 -17.90 -10.59
C ASN A 146 5.01 -18.95 -10.09
N THR A 147 4.88 -19.36 -8.85
CA THR A 147 5.68 -20.42 -8.23
C THR A 147 4.82 -21.21 -7.25
N ASP A 148 5.27 -22.40 -6.91
CA ASP A 148 4.65 -23.21 -5.88
C ASP A 148 4.96 -22.65 -4.47
N ALA A 149 4.21 -23.11 -3.48
CA ALA A 149 4.50 -22.82 -2.08
C ALA A 149 5.92 -23.30 -1.73
N PRO A 150 6.73 -22.48 -1.02
CA PRO A 150 8.02 -22.94 -0.56
C PRO A 150 7.85 -24.08 0.43
N GLU A 151 8.68 -25.13 0.32
CA GLU A 151 8.62 -26.33 1.19
C GLU A 151 8.63 -26.01 2.71
N THR A 152 9.17 -24.86 3.10
CA THR A 152 9.25 -24.39 4.49
C THR A 152 8.00 -23.66 4.99
N ALA A 153 7.05 -23.33 4.11
CA ALA A 153 5.84 -22.57 4.50
C ALA A 153 4.82 -23.41 5.29
N ALA A 154 5.00 -24.73 5.37
CA ALA A 154 4.09 -25.65 6.05
C ALA A 154 4.19 -25.63 7.60
N THR A 155 5.12 -24.87 8.20
CA THR A 155 5.39 -25.02 9.66
C THR A 155 5.74 -23.71 10.38
N THR A 156 5.15 -22.56 10.04
CA THR A 156 5.32 -21.37 10.90
C THR A 156 3.98 -20.73 11.19
N ALA A 157 3.35 -21.22 12.25
CA ALA A 157 2.38 -20.40 13.01
C ALA A 157 3.09 -19.09 13.42
N PRO A 158 2.40 -17.94 13.43
CA PRO A 158 3.01 -16.65 13.72
C PRO A 158 3.66 -16.67 15.09
N LYS A 159 4.98 -16.49 15.12
CA LYS A 159 5.70 -16.26 16.37
C LYS A 159 5.34 -14.84 16.81
N THR A 160 4.46 -14.73 17.78
CA THR A 160 4.16 -13.49 18.49
C THR A 160 5.47 -12.90 19.01
N THR A 161 5.92 -11.84 18.40
CA THR A 161 7.01 -11.03 18.97
C THR A 161 6.38 -10.19 20.06
N GLU A 162 6.50 -10.65 21.30
CA GLU A 162 6.28 -9.80 22.46
C GLU A 162 7.28 -8.65 22.39
N ALA A 163 6.78 -7.47 22.20
CA ALA A 163 7.57 -6.25 22.38
C ALA A 163 7.85 -6.13 23.88
N ASP A 164 9.07 -6.41 24.27
CA ASP A 164 9.61 -6.10 25.58
C ASP A 164 9.65 -4.57 25.76
N THR A 165 8.56 -4.03 26.29
CA THR A 165 8.48 -2.64 26.73
C THR A 165 8.81 -2.61 28.21
N THR A 166 10.09 -2.62 28.53
CA THR A 166 10.57 -2.24 29.85
C THR A 166 10.44 -0.71 30.00
N LEU A 167 9.35 -0.26 30.60
CA LEU A 167 9.24 1.10 31.10
C LEU A 167 9.99 1.21 32.44
N PRO A 168 10.81 2.23 32.66
CA PRO A 168 11.42 2.48 33.95
C PRO A 168 10.36 2.88 34.97
N ALA A 169 10.44 2.28 36.15
CA ALA A 169 9.65 2.67 37.31
C ALA A 169 9.94 4.11 37.73
N GLU A 170 8.94 4.97 37.65
CA GLU A 170 8.96 6.27 38.32
C GLU A 170 8.30 6.16 39.70
N THR A 171 9.08 6.65 40.61
CA THR A 171 8.92 6.79 42.05
C THR A 171 7.61 7.47 42.42
N GLN A 172 6.88 6.87 43.35
CA GLN A 172 5.77 7.47 44.05
C GLN A 172 6.22 8.68 44.87
N GLY A 173 5.65 9.82 44.57
CA GLY A 173 5.64 11.00 45.41
C GLY A 173 4.23 11.29 45.88
N GLU A 174 3.97 10.98 47.15
CA GLU A 174 2.80 11.39 47.91
C GLU A 174 2.73 12.92 48.01
N VAL A 175 1.65 13.55 47.63
CA VAL A 175 1.25 14.85 48.20
C VAL A 175 -0.27 14.91 48.39
N GLN A 176 -0.61 15.20 49.63
CA GLN A 176 -1.89 15.32 50.29
C GLN A 176 -2.90 16.26 49.63
N THR A 177 -4.13 15.85 49.80
CA THR A 177 -5.41 16.53 50.07
C THR A 177 -5.34 18.01 50.42
N GLU A 178 -6.12 18.82 49.73
CA GLU A 178 -6.97 19.86 50.35
C GLU A 178 -8.04 20.33 49.37
N ALA A 179 -9.29 20.11 49.72
CA ALA A 179 -10.42 20.90 49.25
C ALA A 179 -10.62 22.08 50.22
N PRO A 180 -11.08 23.24 49.76
CA PRO A 180 -12.40 23.59 50.17
C PRO A 180 -13.26 24.44 49.21
N ALA A 181 -14.56 24.22 49.38
CA ALA A 181 -15.66 25.18 49.54
C ALA A 181 -16.14 26.04 48.35
N GLU A 182 -17.37 25.79 48.11
CA GLU A 182 -18.48 26.57 47.57
C GLU A 182 -18.34 28.10 47.57
N SER A 183 -18.80 28.71 46.50
CA SER A 183 -19.55 29.97 46.59
C SER A 183 -20.47 30.13 45.38
N GLU A 184 -21.75 29.99 45.65
CA GLU A 184 -22.84 30.49 44.80
C GLU A 184 -22.71 32.00 44.62
N THR A 185 -23.09 32.50 43.48
CA THR A 185 -23.91 33.73 43.37
C THR A 185 -24.61 33.80 42.03
N GLN A 186 -25.92 33.80 42.10
CA GLN A 186 -26.89 34.24 41.09
C GLN A 186 -26.68 35.70 40.70
N THR A 187 -27.11 36.06 39.52
CA THR A 187 -28.01 37.18 39.14
C THR A 187 -27.95 37.33 37.62
N ALA A 188 -28.95 36.97 36.87
CA ALA A 188 -30.16 37.69 36.44
C ALA A 188 -29.91 38.91 35.54
N ALA A 189 -30.56 38.83 34.37
CA ALA A 189 -31.40 39.81 33.67
C ALA A 189 -30.77 40.75 32.62
N GLU A 190 -31.44 40.66 31.47
CA GLU A 190 -31.93 41.75 30.60
C GLU A 190 -30.95 42.56 29.74
N GLY A 191 -31.36 42.59 28.44
CA GLY A 191 -30.90 43.46 27.40
C GLY A 191 -31.13 42.86 26.01
#